data_8a4b3088e9da472ba3c4c0f71963654d
#
_entry.id   8a4b3088e9da472ba3c4c0f71963654d
#
_cell.length_a   1.000
_cell.length_b   1.000
_cell.length_c   1.000
_cell.angle_alpha   90.00
_cell.angle_beta   90.00
_cell.angle_gamma   90.00
#
_symmetry.space_group_name_H-M   'P 1'
#
loop_
_entity.id
_entity.type
_entity.pdbx_description
1 polymer ?
#
loop_
_entity_poly.entity_id
_entity_poly.type
_entity_poly.pdbx_seq_one_letter_code
_entity_poly.pdbx_strand_id
1 'polypeptide(L)'
;VCNYKCSYCLPQGYKKNPGDMRSFMSFEEISRLTKALSELGVCKIRLTGGEPTVRKDFFDILKDMKQNSNIPKVTMTTNGYQLNKIANQLHEAGLDGINISIDSLNRETFKKLTGHDRLHEILEGIKILQKLNFKNIKVNAVLLKDINDTPEEFEKFGNFIKNNKIDFRFIELMQTGDNLDYFKKNHVASKIFKDYLEKNKWIPQTYGKDAGPSLNFIHTDYKGKFGLIAPYSKNFCQTCNRLRITSRG
;
A
#
# COMPACT_ATOMS: atom_id res chain seq x y z
N VAL A 1 -2.05 8.10 13.19
CA VAL A 1 -0.94 9.06 13.05
C VAL A 1 -0.19 8.74 11.77
N CYS A 2 0.33 9.75 11.04
CA CYS A 2 1.24 9.59 9.91
C CYS A 2 2.38 10.59 10.06
N ASN A 3 3.57 10.19 9.65
CA ASN A 3 4.76 11.04 9.64
C ASN A 3 5.00 11.74 8.30
N TYR A 4 4.20 11.44 7.25
CA TYR A 4 4.23 12.12 5.95
C TYR A 4 3.11 13.16 5.82
N LYS A 5 3.28 14.07 4.83
CA LYS A 5 2.34 15.14 4.49
C LYS A 5 1.94 15.03 3.01
N CYS A 6 1.55 13.83 2.58
CA CYS A 6 1.22 13.62 1.17
C CYS A 6 0.09 14.53 0.72
N SER A 7 0.30 15.21 -0.42
CA SER A 7 -0.57 16.25 -0.95
C SER A 7 -2.02 15.80 -1.19
N TYR A 8 -2.22 14.53 -1.51
CA TYR A 8 -3.55 13.94 -1.75
C TYR A 8 -4.20 13.31 -0.52
N CYS A 9 -3.48 13.19 0.63
CA CYS A 9 -3.97 12.47 1.80
C CYS A 9 -4.06 13.37 3.04
N LEU A 10 -2.91 13.82 3.55
CA LEU A 10 -2.81 14.67 4.75
C LEU A 10 -1.85 15.84 4.48
N PRO A 11 -2.22 16.80 3.62
CA PRO A 11 -1.31 17.86 3.17
C PRO A 11 -0.80 18.76 4.30
N GLN A 12 -1.56 18.86 5.38
CA GLN A 12 -1.16 19.61 6.58
C GLN A 12 -0.50 18.73 7.65
N GLY A 13 -0.27 17.44 7.34
CA GLY A 13 0.19 16.45 8.31
C GLY A 13 -0.88 16.06 9.32
N TYR A 14 -0.55 15.09 10.18
CA TYR A 14 -1.45 14.67 11.24
C TYR A 14 -1.53 15.73 12.34
N LYS A 15 -2.73 16.22 12.60
CA LYS A 15 -3.03 17.10 13.73
C LYS A 15 -3.93 16.35 14.71
N LYS A 16 -3.52 16.29 15.98
CA LYS A 16 -4.40 15.78 17.03
C LYS A 16 -5.51 16.81 17.24
N ASN A 17 -6.76 16.38 17.11
CA ASN A 17 -7.87 17.26 17.44
C ASN A 17 -7.94 17.43 18.96
N PRO A 18 -7.80 18.64 19.52
CA PRO A 18 -7.78 18.87 20.97
C PRO A 18 -9.06 18.39 21.69
N GLY A 19 -10.20 18.37 20.97
CA GLY A 19 -11.49 17.93 21.52
C GLY A 19 -11.73 16.42 21.41
N ASP A 20 -10.79 15.65 20.85
CA ASP A 20 -10.99 14.22 20.69
C ASP A 20 -10.46 13.43 21.89
N MET A 21 -11.38 13.14 22.82
CA MET A 21 -11.12 12.40 24.06
C MET A 21 -10.91 10.89 23.84
N ARG A 22 -11.21 10.36 22.64
CA ARG A 22 -11.11 8.92 22.35
C ARG A 22 -9.67 8.51 22.16
N SER A 23 -9.25 7.50 22.90
CA SER A 23 -7.93 6.89 22.77
C SER A 23 -7.85 5.98 21.53
N PHE A 24 -6.67 5.73 21.04
CA PHE A 24 -6.42 4.64 20.12
C PHE A 24 -6.49 3.30 20.86
N MET A 25 -6.88 2.24 20.16
CA MET A 25 -6.89 0.89 20.72
C MET A 25 -5.53 0.54 21.34
N SER A 26 -5.56 -0.03 22.53
CA SER A 26 -4.37 -0.53 23.21
C SER A 26 -3.85 -1.81 22.56
N PHE A 27 -2.67 -2.28 22.97
CA PHE A 27 -2.11 -3.56 22.55
C PHE A 27 -3.08 -4.70 22.89
N GLU A 28 -3.60 -4.72 24.12
CA GLU A 28 -4.50 -5.76 24.63
C GLU A 28 -5.84 -5.79 23.87
N GLU A 29 -6.37 -4.62 23.50
CA GLU A 29 -7.59 -4.53 22.70
C GLU A 29 -7.38 -5.07 21.29
N ILE A 30 -6.23 -4.75 20.67
CA ILE A 30 -5.86 -5.28 19.33
C ILE A 30 -5.67 -6.79 19.41
N SER A 31 -4.99 -7.30 20.44
CA SER A 31 -4.76 -8.73 20.64
C SER A 31 -6.09 -9.50 20.78
N ARG A 32 -7.00 -9.03 21.66
CA ARG A 32 -8.34 -9.63 21.82
C ARG A 32 -9.14 -9.61 20.52
N LEU A 33 -9.12 -8.47 19.81
CA LEU A 33 -9.82 -8.32 18.54
C LEU A 33 -9.26 -9.31 17.49
N THR A 34 -7.96 -9.42 17.38
CA THR A 34 -7.29 -10.32 16.42
C THR A 34 -7.65 -11.77 16.70
N LYS A 35 -7.69 -12.17 17.99
CA LYS A 35 -8.09 -13.50 18.40
C LYS A 35 -9.56 -13.79 18.02
N ALA A 36 -10.48 -12.88 18.34
CA ALA A 36 -11.89 -13.02 17.97
C ALA A 36 -12.09 -13.11 16.44
N LEU A 37 -11.36 -12.29 15.67
CA LEU A 37 -11.41 -12.37 14.20
C LEU A 37 -10.89 -13.70 13.67
N SER A 38 -9.86 -14.26 14.31
CA SER A 38 -9.34 -15.59 13.96
C SER A 38 -10.39 -16.68 14.20
N GLU A 39 -11.09 -16.65 15.33
CA GLU A 39 -12.16 -17.58 15.67
C GLU A 39 -13.34 -17.50 14.67
N LEU A 40 -13.57 -16.31 14.11
CA LEU A 40 -14.57 -16.08 13.05
C LEU A 40 -14.09 -16.51 11.65
N GLY A 41 -12.89 -17.08 11.53
CA GLY A 41 -12.36 -17.57 10.25
C GLY A 41 -11.71 -16.49 9.37
N VAL A 42 -11.35 -15.33 9.92
CA VAL A 42 -10.57 -14.33 9.17
C VAL A 42 -9.20 -14.89 8.86
N CYS A 43 -8.89 -15.05 7.59
CA CYS A 43 -7.64 -15.65 7.13
C CYS A 43 -6.52 -14.63 6.82
N LYS A 44 -6.83 -13.32 6.86
CA LYS A 44 -5.85 -12.28 6.53
C LYS A 44 -6.13 -10.97 7.24
N ILE A 45 -5.12 -10.44 7.89
CA ILE A 45 -5.12 -9.09 8.46
C ILE A 45 -4.10 -8.21 7.72
N ARG A 46 -4.45 -6.94 7.56
CA ARG A 46 -3.53 -5.93 7.06
C ARG A 46 -3.40 -4.78 8.04
N LEU A 47 -2.21 -4.65 8.59
CA LEU A 47 -1.83 -3.49 9.38
C LEU A 47 -1.67 -2.27 8.47
N THR A 48 -2.37 -1.22 8.79
CA THR A 48 -2.37 0.04 8.05
C THR A 48 -2.73 1.20 8.99
N GLY A 49 -2.98 2.37 8.44
CA GLY A 49 -3.42 3.52 9.23
C GLY A 49 -3.06 4.79 8.50
N GLY A 50 -2.46 5.78 9.18
CA GLY A 50 -1.52 6.71 8.58
C GLY A 50 -0.24 5.91 8.24
N GLU A 51 0.72 5.88 9.16
CA GLU A 51 1.89 4.99 9.05
C GLU A 51 1.94 4.05 10.26
N PRO A 52 1.79 2.71 10.06
CA PRO A 52 1.72 1.78 11.19
C PRO A 52 3.02 1.71 11.99
N THR A 53 4.18 1.88 11.35
CA THR A 53 5.50 1.79 12.01
C THR A 53 5.82 2.98 12.92
N VAL A 54 4.99 4.01 12.93
CA VAL A 54 5.10 5.14 13.90
C VAL A 54 4.59 4.74 15.29
N ARG A 55 3.79 3.70 15.38
CA ARG A 55 3.30 3.17 16.63
C ARG A 55 4.44 2.46 17.38
N LYS A 56 4.66 2.80 18.66
CA LYS A 56 5.81 2.31 19.44
C LYS A 56 5.81 0.79 19.62
N ASP A 57 4.64 0.21 19.89
CA ASP A 57 4.43 -1.22 20.10
C ASP A 57 4.06 -2.00 18.81
N PHE A 58 4.38 -1.43 17.64
CA PHE A 58 4.06 -2.03 16.33
C PHE A 58 4.61 -3.46 16.18
N PHE A 59 5.86 -3.68 16.56
CA PHE A 59 6.49 -5.00 16.44
C PHE A 59 5.94 -6.02 17.43
N ASP A 60 5.54 -5.57 18.62
CA ASP A 60 4.90 -6.43 19.62
C ASP A 60 3.53 -6.88 19.12
N ILE A 61 2.74 -5.95 18.54
CA ILE A 61 1.46 -6.27 17.89
C ILE A 61 1.66 -7.26 16.74
N LEU A 62 2.65 -7.05 15.88
CA LEU A 62 2.92 -7.95 14.75
C LEU A 62 3.29 -9.36 15.23
N LYS A 63 4.17 -9.46 16.22
CA LYS A 63 4.57 -10.74 16.82
C LYS A 63 3.38 -11.44 17.49
N ASP A 64 2.58 -10.72 18.26
CA ASP A 64 1.38 -11.26 18.91
C ASP A 64 0.40 -11.82 17.87
N MET A 65 0.12 -11.08 16.81
CA MET A 65 -0.73 -11.55 15.72
C MET A 65 -0.20 -12.82 15.06
N LYS A 66 1.11 -12.99 14.96
CA LYS A 66 1.73 -14.19 14.34
C LYS A 66 1.82 -15.38 15.28
N GLN A 67 1.97 -15.15 16.57
CA GLN A 67 2.23 -16.20 17.57
C GLN A 67 0.96 -16.61 18.33
N ASN A 68 0.09 -15.65 18.63
CA ASN A 68 -1.03 -15.85 19.55
C ASN A 68 -2.42 -15.82 18.85
N SER A 69 -2.45 -15.50 17.55
CA SER A 69 -3.64 -15.66 16.74
C SER A 69 -3.40 -16.67 15.62
N ASN A 70 -4.40 -17.46 15.29
CA ASN A 70 -4.32 -18.41 14.18
C ASN A 70 -4.57 -17.72 12.82
N ILE A 71 -4.24 -16.43 12.68
CA ILE A 71 -4.38 -15.72 11.41
C ILE A 71 -3.27 -16.18 10.44
N PRO A 72 -3.61 -16.85 9.33
CA PRO A 72 -2.62 -17.42 8.42
C PRO A 72 -1.73 -16.36 7.76
N LYS A 73 -2.26 -15.12 7.58
CA LYS A 73 -1.56 -14.11 6.82
C LYS A 73 -1.67 -12.71 7.44
N VAL A 74 -0.55 -12.19 7.92
CA VAL A 74 -0.44 -10.81 8.39
C VAL A 74 0.39 -9.99 7.39
N THR A 75 -0.19 -8.90 6.90
CA THR A 75 0.46 -8.02 5.92
C THR A 75 0.43 -6.57 6.41
N MET A 76 1.22 -5.70 5.81
CA MET A 76 1.18 -4.28 6.12
C MET A 76 1.11 -3.39 4.89
N THR A 77 0.66 -2.16 5.08
CA THR A 77 0.82 -1.06 4.13
C THR A 77 1.59 0.05 4.82
N THR A 78 2.65 0.52 4.20
CA THR A 78 3.58 1.51 4.77
C THR A 78 4.00 2.55 3.72
N ASN A 79 4.34 3.73 4.17
CA ASN A 79 5.02 4.73 3.35
C ASN A 79 6.53 4.44 3.21
N GLY A 80 7.04 3.44 3.91
CA GLY A 80 8.42 2.98 3.82
C GLY A 80 9.46 3.88 4.48
N TYR A 81 9.07 4.84 5.31
CA TYR A 81 9.94 5.89 5.89
C TYR A 81 11.27 5.39 6.48
N GLN A 82 11.30 4.23 7.10
CA GLN A 82 12.51 3.63 7.69
C GLN A 82 12.73 2.20 7.21
N LEU A 83 12.24 1.87 6.02
CA LEU A 83 12.21 0.49 5.55
C LEU A 83 13.60 -0.15 5.53
N ASN A 84 14.64 0.58 5.13
CA ASN A 84 16.02 0.08 5.14
C ASN A 84 16.52 -0.30 6.54
N LYS A 85 16.00 0.33 7.59
CA LYS A 85 16.40 0.05 8.98
C LYS A 85 15.61 -1.11 9.60
N ILE A 86 14.35 -1.27 9.20
CA ILE A 86 13.42 -2.22 9.85
C ILE A 86 13.13 -3.48 9.02
N ALA A 87 13.66 -3.59 7.79
CA ALA A 87 13.38 -4.71 6.90
C ALA A 87 13.71 -6.08 7.51
N ASN A 88 14.85 -6.21 8.19
CA ASN A 88 15.22 -7.45 8.89
C ASN A 88 14.24 -7.77 10.02
N GLN A 89 13.89 -6.77 10.84
CA GLN A 89 12.94 -6.93 11.93
C GLN A 89 11.55 -7.36 11.45
N LEU A 90 11.07 -6.80 10.32
CA LEU A 90 9.80 -7.19 9.71
C LEU A 90 9.82 -8.65 9.25
N HIS A 91 10.93 -9.10 8.69
CA HIS A 91 11.13 -10.47 8.27
C HIS A 91 11.17 -11.44 9.48
N GLU A 92 11.95 -11.12 10.50
CA GLU A 92 12.08 -11.88 11.74
C GLU A 92 10.77 -11.97 12.52
N ALA A 93 9.99 -10.89 12.53
CA ALA A 93 8.65 -10.86 13.15
C ALA A 93 7.59 -11.65 12.36
N GLY A 94 7.95 -12.26 11.22
CA GLY A 94 7.08 -13.15 10.45
C GLY A 94 6.04 -12.43 9.59
N LEU A 95 6.28 -11.18 9.17
CA LEU A 95 5.38 -10.47 8.26
C LEU A 95 5.28 -11.21 6.91
N ASP A 96 4.06 -11.51 6.44
CA ASP A 96 3.83 -12.32 5.23
C ASP A 96 3.82 -11.50 3.93
N GLY A 97 3.66 -10.19 4.02
CA GLY A 97 3.62 -9.34 2.84
C GLY A 97 3.60 -7.85 3.17
N ILE A 98 4.17 -7.07 2.27
CA ILE A 98 4.29 -5.63 2.44
C ILE A 98 3.80 -4.89 1.19
N ASN A 99 3.00 -3.84 1.40
CA ASN A 99 2.68 -2.86 0.37
C ASN A 99 3.39 -1.56 0.73
N ILE A 100 4.20 -1.06 -0.18
CA ILE A 100 5.00 0.15 -0.01
C ILE A 100 4.43 1.23 -0.93
N SER A 101 4.19 2.42 -0.42
CA SER A 101 3.65 3.53 -1.21
C SER A 101 4.79 4.31 -1.87
N ILE A 102 4.84 4.33 -3.21
CA ILE A 102 5.83 5.08 -4.01
C ILE A 102 5.10 5.66 -5.23
N ASP A 103 4.72 6.92 -5.17
CA ASP A 103 3.96 7.58 -6.24
C ASP A 103 4.85 8.06 -7.39
N SER A 104 6.18 8.16 -7.19
CA SER A 104 7.15 8.51 -8.22
C SER A 104 8.51 7.88 -7.93
N LEU A 105 9.20 7.45 -8.96
CA LEU A 105 10.61 7.02 -8.91
C LEU A 105 11.58 8.21 -9.14
N ASN A 106 11.06 9.39 -9.41
CA ASN A 106 11.85 10.62 -9.44
C ASN A 106 11.92 11.21 -8.03
N ARG A 107 13.13 11.46 -7.53
CA ARG A 107 13.41 11.94 -6.17
C ARG A 107 12.70 13.27 -5.85
N GLU A 108 12.80 14.24 -6.76
CA GLU A 108 12.22 15.57 -6.53
C GLU A 108 10.68 15.53 -6.55
N THR A 109 10.10 14.76 -7.47
CA THR A 109 8.65 14.54 -7.53
C THR A 109 8.16 13.81 -6.29
N PHE A 110 8.86 12.77 -5.84
CA PHE A 110 8.52 12.04 -4.61
C PHE A 110 8.56 12.98 -3.38
N LYS A 111 9.64 13.77 -3.26
CA LYS A 111 9.78 14.76 -2.18
C LYS A 111 8.66 15.80 -2.19
N LYS A 112 8.31 16.31 -3.37
CA LYS A 112 7.21 17.28 -3.53
C LYS A 112 5.85 16.68 -3.12
N LEU A 113 5.58 15.43 -3.48
CA LEU A 113 4.32 14.76 -3.16
C LEU A 113 4.18 14.40 -1.68
N THR A 114 5.26 13.93 -1.06
CA THR A 114 5.25 13.37 0.29
C THR A 114 5.69 14.33 1.39
N GLY A 115 6.38 15.41 1.01
CA GLY A 115 7.04 16.34 1.93
C GLY A 115 8.35 15.80 2.51
N HIS A 116 8.86 14.64 2.02
CA HIS A 116 10.04 13.98 2.56
C HIS A 116 10.95 13.43 1.46
N ASP A 117 12.25 13.62 1.62
CA ASP A 117 13.29 13.13 0.73
C ASP A 117 13.80 11.75 1.20
N ARG A 118 12.99 10.72 1.02
CA ARG A 118 13.26 9.37 1.53
C ARG A 118 13.18 8.25 0.49
N LEU A 119 13.07 8.60 -0.78
CA LEU A 119 12.94 7.59 -1.84
C LEU A 119 14.13 6.61 -1.87
N HIS A 120 15.34 7.11 -1.67
CA HIS A 120 16.55 6.28 -1.69
C HIS A 120 16.50 5.20 -0.59
N GLU A 121 16.17 5.58 0.64
CA GLU A 121 16.09 4.65 1.78
C GLU A 121 14.96 3.62 1.60
N ILE A 122 13.86 4.01 0.96
CA ILE A 122 12.77 3.10 0.63
C ILE A 122 13.23 2.05 -0.39
N LEU A 123 13.89 2.49 -1.46
CA LEU A 123 14.42 1.59 -2.50
C LEU A 123 15.51 0.66 -1.95
N GLU A 124 16.35 1.15 -1.05
CA GLU A 124 17.32 0.33 -0.32
C GLU A 124 16.63 -0.73 0.54
N GLY A 125 15.59 -0.34 1.29
CA GLY A 125 14.78 -1.27 2.07
C GLY A 125 14.13 -2.37 1.23
N ILE A 126 13.64 -2.03 0.03
CA ILE A 126 13.12 -3.02 -0.92
C ILE A 126 14.22 -4.02 -1.33
N LYS A 127 15.44 -3.55 -1.61
CA LYS A 127 16.56 -4.43 -1.94
C LYS A 127 16.92 -5.37 -0.77
N ILE A 128 16.85 -4.88 0.48
CA ILE A 128 17.07 -5.73 1.66
C ILE A 128 15.99 -6.81 1.74
N LEU A 129 14.71 -6.45 1.61
CA LEU A 129 13.61 -7.41 1.59
C LEU A 129 13.77 -8.47 0.49
N GLN A 130 14.24 -8.09 -0.69
CA GLN A 130 14.51 -9.02 -1.78
C GLN A 130 15.66 -9.99 -1.44
N LYS A 131 16.75 -9.51 -0.83
CA LYS A 131 17.84 -10.35 -0.36
C LYS A 131 17.42 -11.35 0.72
N LEU A 132 16.44 -10.97 1.56
CA LEU A 132 15.81 -11.84 2.55
C LEU A 132 14.78 -12.84 1.93
N ASN A 133 14.65 -12.88 0.61
CA ASN A 133 13.65 -13.68 -0.10
C ASN A 133 12.20 -13.42 0.36
N PHE A 134 11.90 -12.18 0.72
CA PHE A 134 10.56 -11.78 1.14
C PHE A 134 9.56 -11.95 0.00
N LYS A 135 8.55 -12.82 0.20
CA LYS A 135 7.75 -13.37 -0.91
C LYS A 135 6.74 -12.41 -1.54
N ASN A 136 6.23 -11.45 -0.78
CA ASN A 136 5.08 -10.64 -1.21
C ASN A 136 5.39 -9.14 -1.07
N ILE A 137 6.23 -8.63 -1.95
CA ILE A 137 6.53 -7.19 -2.03
C ILE A 137 5.62 -6.57 -3.08
N LYS A 138 4.86 -5.57 -2.68
CA LYS A 138 4.01 -4.78 -3.57
C LYS A 138 4.34 -3.30 -3.43
N VAL A 139 4.37 -2.60 -4.55
CA VAL A 139 4.49 -1.14 -4.58
C VAL A 139 3.17 -0.57 -5.10
N ASN A 140 2.63 0.41 -4.41
CA ASN A 140 1.42 1.12 -4.81
C ASN A 140 1.75 2.58 -5.12
N ALA A 141 1.20 3.09 -6.20
CA ALA A 141 1.21 4.50 -6.55
C ALA A 141 -0.21 5.01 -6.78
N VAL A 142 -0.54 6.18 -6.27
CA VAL A 142 -1.76 6.88 -6.67
C VAL A 142 -1.54 7.47 -8.06
N LEU A 143 -2.45 7.18 -8.98
CA LEU A 143 -2.42 7.73 -10.34
C LEU A 143 -2.85 9.19 -10.30
N LEU A 144 -1.94 10.09 -10.66
CA LEU A 144 -2.09 11.54 -10.55
C LEU A 144 -1.80 12.20 -11.88
N LYS A 145 -2.71 13.10 -12.30
CA LYS A 145 -2.60 13.89 -13.52
C LYS A 145 -1.33 14.74 -13.54
N ASP A 146 -0.66 14.77 -14.69
CA ASP A 146 0.58 15.52 -14.95
C ASP A 146 1.77 15.15 -14.03
N ILE A 147 1.68 14.00 -13.35
CA ILE A 147 2.72 13.52 -12.43
C ILE A 147 3.24 12.15 -12.82
N ASN A 148 2.35 11.16 -12.94
CA ASN A 148 2.73 9.78 -13.24
C ASN A 148 1.73 9.08 -14.17
N ASP A 149 1.02 9.86 -15.00
CA ASP A 149 -0.04 9.43 -15.91
C ASP A 149 0.39 9.39 -17.39
N THR A 150 1.69 9.49 -17.66
CA THR A 150 2.23 9.45 -19.03
C THR A 150 2.85 8.10 -19.37
N PRO A 151 2.93 7.72 -20.67
CA PRO A 151 3.59 6.49 -21.10
C PRO A 151 5.03 6.37 -20.59
N GLU A 152 5.78 7.47 -20.56
CA GLU A 152 7.17 7.52 -20.09
C GLU A 152 7.28 7.20 -18.60
N GLU A 153 6.34 7.70 -17.79
CA GLU A 153 6.29 7.37 -16.36
C GLU A 153 5.90 5.90 -16.17
N PHE A 154 4.92 5.38 -16.92
CA PHE A 154 4.55 3.96 -16.86
C PHE A 154 5.73 3.06 -17.25
N GLU A 155 6.52 3.45 -18.25
CA GLU A 155 7.72 2.71 -18.64
C GLU A 155 8.80 2.72 -17.55
N LYS A 156 9.01 3.83 -16.84
CA LYS A 156 9.94 3.88 -15.69
C LYS A 156 9.56 2.86 -14.61
N PHE A 157 8.26 2.78 -14.28
CA PHE A 157 7.77 1.77 -13.35
C PHE A 157 7.88 0.35 -13.93
N GLY A 158 7.66 0.19 -15.23
CA GLY A 158 7.90 -1.05 -15.94
C GLY A 158 9.36 -1.51 -15.79
N ASN A 159 10.31 -0.63 -16.09
CA ASN A 159 11.74 -0.90 -15.94
C ASN A 159 12.13 -1.26 -14.49
N PHE A 160 11.49 -0.63 -13.51
CA PHE A 160 11.69 -0.95 -12.10
C PHE A 160 11.27 -2.40 -11.77
N ILE A 161 10.18 -2.91 -12.34
CA ILE A 161 9.70 -4.28 -12.09
C ILE A 161 10.26 -5.31 -13.07
N LYS A 162 10.94 -4.91 -14.15
CA LYS A 162 11.42 -5.81 -15.20
C LYS A 162 12.27 -6.95 -14.67
N ASN A 163 13.24 -6.63 -13.82
CA ASN A 163 14.15 -7.59 -13.21
C ASN A 163 13.81 -7.92 -11.75
N ASN A 164 12.74 -7.32 -11.21
CA ASN A 164 12.33 -7.43 -9.82
C ASN A 164 10.98 -8.14 -9.72
N LYS A 165 10.91 -9.17 -8.88
CA LYS A 165 9.64 -9.87 -8.57
C LYS A 165 8.78 -9.03 -7.61
N ILE A 166 8.28 -7.91 -8.12
CA ILE A 166 7.46 -6.93 -7.37
C ILE A 166 6.15 -6.75 -8.11
N ASP A 167 5.03 -6.76 -7.39
CA ASP A 167 3.74 -6.34 -7.94
C ASP A 167 3.63 -4.82 -7.80
N PHE A 168 3.71 -4.09 -8.90
CA PHE A 168 3.47 -2.64 -8.90
C PHE A 168 2.01 -2.34 -9.24
N ARG A 169 1.37 -1.45 -8.49
CA ARG A 169 -0.05 -1.13 -8.66
C ARG A 169 -0.31 0.35 -8.74
N PHE A 170 -0.99 0.76 -9.79
CA PHE A 170 -1.63 2.06 -9.82
C PHE A 170 -3.01 2.01 -9.16
N ILE A 171 -3.31 3.04 -8.38
CA ILE A 171 -4.59 3.24 -7.71
C ILE A 171 -5.16 4.55 -8.23
N GLU A 172 -6.30 4.51 -8.90
CA GLU A 172 -7.00 5.72 -9.32
C GLU A 172 -7.34 6.58 -8.10
N LEU A 173 -7.03 7.88 -8.17
CA LEU A 173 -7.26 8.82 -7.08
C LEU A 173 -8.75 8.82 -6.71
N MET A 174 -9.04 8.65 -5.43
CA MET A 174 -10.41 8.69 -4.90
C MET A 174 -10.75 10.06 -4.35
N GLN A 175 -11.97 10.52 -4.64
CA GLN A 175 -12.55 11.63 -3.92
C GLN A 175 -12.85 11.20 -2.48
N THR A 176 -12.32 11.94 -1.52
CA THR A 176 -12.63 11.83 -0.09
C THR A 176 -13.22 13.15 0.38
N GLY A 177 -13.89 13.17 1.54
CA GLY A 177 -14.67 14.34 1.97
C GLY A 177 -13.94 15.68 1.90
N ASP A 178 -12.64 15.68 2.20
CA ASP A 178 -11.86 16.92 2.36
C ASP A 178 -10.93 17.24 1.17
N ASN A 179 -10.95 16.43 0.10
CA ASN A 179 -9.99 16.57 -1.01
C ASN A 179 -10.61 16.97 -2.36
N LEU A 180 -11.81 17.51 -2.38
CA LEU A 180 -12.56 17.77 -3.62
C LEU A 180 -11.78 18.61 -4.63
N ASP A 181 -11.16 19.70 -4.20
CA ASP A 181 -10.40 20.59 -5.09
C ASP A 181 -9.12 19.91 -5.61
N TYR A 182 -8.43 19.19 -4.73
CA TYR A 182 -7.29 18.39 -5.14
C TYR A 182 -7.71 17.30 -6.14
N PHE A 183 -8.83 16.63 -5.88
CA PHE A 183 -9.37 15.60 -6.76
C PHE A 183 -9.70 16.18 -8.15
N LYS A 184 -10.46 17.26 -8.23
CA LYS A 184 -10.80 17.91 -9.51
C LYS A 184 -9.58 18.28 -10.35
N LYS A 185 -8.50 18.71 -9.69
CA LYS A 185 -7.27 19.14 -10.36
C LYS A 185 -6.38 17.97 -10.79
N ASN A 186 -6.30 16.93 -9.99
CA ASN A 186 -5.26 15.89 -10.13
C ASN A 186 -5.81 14.50 -10.48
N HIS A 187 -7.14 14.34 -10.58
CA HIS A 187 -7.72 13.06 -10.98
C HIS A 187 -7.49 12.81 -12.47
N VAL A 188 -7.15 11.58 -12.77
CA VAL A 188 -7.12 11.01 -14.11
C VAL A 188 -7.73 9.61 -14.05
N ALA A 189 -8.59 9.31 -15.03
CA ALA A 189 -9.22 7.99 -15.09
C ALA A 189 -8.19 6.88 -15.33
N SER A 190 -8.31 5.80 -14.58
CA SER A 190 -7.43 4.64 -14.69
C SER A 190 -7.41 3.97 -16.07
N LYS A 191 -8.35 4.33 -16.93
CA LYS A 191 -8.40 3.89 -18.33
C LYS A 191 -7.10 4.19 -19.08
N ILE A 192 -6.46 5.34 -18.84
CA ILE A 192 -5.20 5.72 -19.50
C ILE A 192 -4.10 4.68 -19.27
N PHE A 193 -3.98 4.17 -18.05
CA PHE A 193 -3.02 3.13 -17.73
C PHE A 193 -3.42 1.77 -18.32
N LYS A 194 -4.72 1.45 -18.33
CA LYS A 194 -5.23 0.23 -18.94
C LYS A 194 -4.94 0.21 -20.44
N ASP A 195 -5.21 1.31 -21.16
CA ASP A 195 -4.92 1.45 -22.58
C ASP A 195 -3.41 1.31 -22.88
N TYR A 196 -2.55 1.87 -22.02
CA TYR A 196 -1.10 1.67 -22.10
C TYR A 196 -0.71 0.20 -21.98
N LEU A 197 -1.28 -0.53 -21.00
CA LEU A 197 -0.98 -1.94 -20.78
C LEU A 197 -1.40 -2.79 -22.00
N GLU A 198 -2.60 -2.55 -22.54
CA GLU A 198 -3.12 -3.27 -23.70
C GLU A 198 -2.24 -3.02 -24.94
N LYS A 199 -1.86 -1.76 -25.19
CA LYS A 199 -0.97 -1.37 -26.31
C LYS A 199 0.42 -2.04 -26.21
N ASN A 200 0.92 -2.22 -24.99
CA ASN A 200 2.23 -2.80 -24.71
C ASN A 200 2.16 -4.31 -24.40
N LYS A 201 1.14 -5.02 -24.85
CA LYS A 201 0.99 -6.48 -24.78
C LYS A 201 1.00 -7.08 -23.38
N TRP A 202 0.62 -6.29 -22.36
CA TRP A 202 0.39 -6.82 -21.02
C TRP A 202 -0.91 -7.63 -21.01
N ILE A 203 -0.85 -8.85 -20.48
CA ILE A 203 -1.96 -9.80 -20.48
C ILE A 203 -2.68 -9.75 -19.13
N PRO A 204 -4.01 -9.52 -19.10
CA PRO A 204 -4.76 -9.56 -17.86
C PRO A 204 -4.75 -10.97 -17.25
N GLN A 205 -4.56 -11.03 -15.92
CA GLN A 205 -4.56 -12.27 -15.16
C GLN A 205 -5.80 -12.31 -14.27
N THR A 206 -6.61 -13.36 -14.42
CA THR A 206 -7.73 -13.62 -13.53
C THR A 206 -7.25 -14.32 -12.26
N TYR A 207 -7.78 -13.89 -11.12
CA TYR A 207 -7.51 -14.49 -9.82
C TYR A 207 -8.81 -15.03 -9.21
N GLY A 208 -8.68 -16.04 -8.34
CA GLY A 208 -9.80 -16.59 -7.58
C GLY A 208 -10.45 -15.58 -6.62
N LYS A 209 -11.54 -15.99 -5.98
CA LYS A 209 -12.39 -15.16 -5.09
C LYS A 209 -11.64 -14.47 -3.94
N ASP A 210 -10.46 -14.97 -3.54
CA ASP A 210 -9.63 -14.40 -2.46
C ASP A 210 -8.71 -13.28 -2.92
N ALA A 211 -8.68 -12.96 -4.20
CA ALA A 211 -7.92 -11.85 -4.74
C ALA A 211 -8.59 -10.52 -4.36
N GLY A 212 -7.76 -9.53 -4.01
CA GLY A 212 -8.29 -8.17 -3.81
C GLY A 212 -8.76 -7.53 -5.14
N PRO A 213 -9.33 -6.33 -5.10
CA PRO A 213 -9.97 -5.66 -6.24
C PRO A 213 -8.98 -5.16 -7.32
N SER A 214 -7.74 -5.60 -7.31
CA SER A 214 -6.73 -5.23 -8.31
C SER A 214 -6.90 -6.10 -9.56
N LEU A 215 -7.09 -5.49 -10.71
CA LEU A 215 -6.85 -6.13 -12.00
C LEU A 215 -5.35 -6.25 -12.16
N ASN A 216 -4.84 -7.45 -12.40
CA ASN A 216 -3.40 -7.65 -12.52
C ASN A 216 -3.04 -8.06 -13.95
N PHE A 217 -1.85 -7.67 -14.38
CA PHE A 217 -1.35 -7.88 -15.73
C PHE A 217 0.07 -8.43 -15.66
N ILE A 218 0.36 -9.38 -16.53
CA ILE A 218 1.67 -10.00 -16.71
C ILE A 218 2.21 -9.75 -18.11
N HIS A 219 3.53 -9.77 -18.22
CA HIS A 219 4.23 -9.68 -19.51
C HIS A 219 5.42 -10.65 -19.50
N THR A 220 5.71 -11.29 -20.62
CA THR A 220 6.76 -12.32 -20.72
C THR A 220 8.15 -11.83 -20.37
N ASP A 221 8.46 -10.57 -20.69
CA ASP A 221 9.79 -9.98 -20.48
C ASP A 221 9.98 -9.38 -19.08
N TYR A 222 8.98 -9.50 -18.20
CA TYR A 222 8.99 -8.87 -16.88
C TYR A 222 8.82 -9.92 -15.76
N LYS A 223 9.68 -9.84 -14.75
CA LYS A 223 9.56 -10.70 -13.56
C LYS A 223 8.45 -10.23 -12.62
N GLY A 224 8.20 -8.94 -12.58
CA GLY A 224 7.13 -8.33 -11.80
C GLY A 224 5.82 -8.24 -12.58
N LYS A 225 4.81 -7.70 -11.92
CA LYS A 225 3.45 -7.55 -12.47
C LYS A 225 2.98 -6.13 -12.31
N PHE A 226 2.16 -5.68 -13.25
CA PHE A 226 1.35 -4.50 -13.02
C PHE A 226 -0.02 -4.85 -12.44
N GLY A 227 -0.57 -3.94 -11.66
CA GLY A 227 -1.91 -4.00 -11.13
C GLY A 227 -2.62 -2.66 -11.29
N LEU A 228 -3.94 -2.71 -11.39
CA LEU A 228 -4.80 -1.54 -11.47
C LEU A 228 -5.92 -1.66 -10.45
N ILE A 229 -6.07 -0.66 -9.60
CA ILE A 229 -7.19 -0.51 -8.67
C ILE A 229 -8.01 0.69 -9.15
N ALA A 230 -9.18 0.40 -9.70
CA ALA A 230 -10.08 1.37 -10.32
C ALA A 230 -11.38 1.50 -9.50
N PRO A 231 -11.41 2.33 -8.44
CA PRO A 231 -12.55 2.41 -7.52
C PRO A 231 -13.85 2.92 -8.17
N TYR A 232 -13.74 3.59 -9.30
CA TYR A 232 -14.90 4.08 -10.07
C TYR A 232 -15.36 3.07 -11.14
N SER A 233 -14.73 1.90 -11.23
CA SER A 233 -15.19 0.86 -12.14
C SER A 233 -16.52 0.25 -11.68
N LYS A 234 -17.34 -0.18 -12.65
CA LYS A 234 -18.62 -0.84 -12.40
C LYS A 234 -18.42 -2.08 -11.48
N ASN A 235 -19.22 -2.18 -10.43
CA ASN A 235 -19.21 -3.28 -9.47
C ASN A 235 -17.95 -3.38 -8.57
N PHE A 236 -17.11 -2.36 -8.48
CA PHE A 236 -15.91 -2.39 -7.63
C PHE A 236 -16.20 -2.77 -6.17
N CYS A 237 -17.24 -2.17 -5.56
CA CYS A 237 -17.61 -2.45 -4.18
C CYS A 237 -18.26 -3.82 -4.00
N GLN A 238 -18.94 -4.36 -5.01
CA GLN A 238 -19.62 -5.66 -4.94
C GLN A 238 -18.64 -6.84 -4.86
N THR A 239 -17.42 -6.66 -5.38
CA THR A 239 -16.36 -7.69 -5.33
C THR A 239 -15.46 -7.54 -4.09
N CYS A 240 -15.77 -6.62 -3.18
CA CYS A 240 -14.95 -6.34 -2.01
C CYS A 240 -15.30 -7.28 -0.86
N ASN A 241 -14.32 -8.06 -0.42
CA ASN A 241 -14.39 -8.98 0.72
C ASN A 241 -13.65 -8.44 1.96
N ARG A 242 -13.59 -7.11 2.15
CA ARG A 242 -12.79 -6.48 3.19
C ARG A 242 -13.64 -5.77 4.20
N LEU A 243 -13.28 -5.94 5.46
CA LEU A 243 -13.71 -5.10 6.56
C LEU A 243 -12.57 -4.16 6.95
N ARG A 244 -12.91 -2.98 7.45
CA ARG A 244 -11.94 -2.06 8.00
C ARG A 244 -12.34 -1.71 9.42
N ILE A 245 -11.41 -1.92 10.34
CA ILE A 245 -11.54 -1.52 11.73
C ILE A 245 -10.64 -0.30 11.90
N THR A 246 -11.20 0.77 12.45
CA THR A 246 -10.44 2.01 12.66
C THR A 246 -9.48 1.85 13.84
N SER A 247 -8.53 2.77 13.97
CA SER A 247 -7.60 2.80 15.11
C SER A 247 -8.28 3.02 16.48
N ARG A 248 -9.58 3.21 16.48
CA ARG A 248 -10.43 3.41 17.69
C ARG A 248 -11.48 2.31 17.86
N GLY A 249 -11.38 1.24 17.08
CA GLY A 249 -12.36 0.15 17.10
C GLY A 249 -13.70 0.48 16.49
#